data_4e10c33a827dab7b469e6e79310c3350
#
_entry.id   4e10c33a827dab7b469e6e79310c3350
#
_cell.length_a   1.000
_cell.length_b   1.000
_cell.length_c   1.000
_cell.angle_alpha   90.00
_cell.angle_beta   90.00
_cell.angle_gamma   90.00
#
_symmetry.space_group_name_H-M   'P 1'
#
loop_
_entity.id
_entity.type
_entity.pdbx_description
1 polymer ?
#
loop_
_entity_poly.entity_id
_entity_poly.type
_entity_poly.pdbx_seq_one_letter_code
_entity_poly.pdbx_strand_id
1 'polypeptide(L)'
;LSKIYTDDYNDGLIDIDTYEAKIASIPNTIGYFEVQKDISNDPVQTYVNLNTGKYEGLTLKTREELKRDAKLEATPILKDNIKNYIKALENGEKININKEAIKELFGAKVYTDFIETENNTLKLSTVKSAIFNSKEGEEQAILDSWNLNSKNYAQDLEYKNKARNFISEKNELIAEDAATLIIQHNSTVRQLFENYQNEPETSENKEKFFQKYINSVVQAQEDMNIDPSFIKVIPNNFAEKLVRDYESQEPLAKITYLQGLENQYGEQYGRVLSQLSDKGLPITAKLVSYLGDENFAIEAMSIDTKDEKNRLDKFLKNSDIQKFTISMDVFDKMKPLRDVVMYGNKMNTTKANKEMNDIQEIISYIAINKMSSGTTQKDAIQQATDAVMTKFKFAGGESMLGGKNTYFIPKRYNNKNLSAGQMNLIEAKATAIKENHLKDFNMFSFQSENPDIDDQEINDEMLIQAKENGVWVNNSDGSGIVFAIPFPDGSLALVENQKGELLQLNFDDGSHVVPTTDFLINLKIYDTNKIEDITP
;
A
#
# COMPACT_ATOMS: atom_id res chain seq x y z
N LEU A 1 24.88 -59.93 22.82
CA LEU A 1 25.93 -59.79 23.80
C LEU A 1 25.86 -60.92 24.84
N SER A 2 24.73 -61.09 25.55
CA SER A 2 24.56 -62.11 26.60
C SER A 2 24.93 -63.51 26.08
N LYS A 3 24.39 -63.93 24.91
CA LYS A 3 24.69 -65.22 24.32
C LYS A 3 26.16 -65.38 24.01
N ILE A 4 26.82 -64.36 23.45
CA ILE A 4 28.26 -64.39 23.12
C ILE A 4 29.09 -64.66 24.39
N TYR A 5 28.80 -63.91 25.46
CA TYR A 5 29.55 -64.07 26.72
C TYR A 5 29.27 -65.41 27.40
N THR A 6 28.06 -65.95 27.23
CA THR A 6 27.71 -67.29 27.72
C THR A 6 28.47 -68.38 26.92
N ASP A 7 28.54 -68.23 25.62
CA ASP A 7 29.30 -69.14 24.75
C ASP A 7 30.80 -69.08 25.07
N ASP A 8 31.39 -67.89 25.19
CA ASP A 8 32.82 -67.69 25.61
C ASP A 8 33.11 -68.30 26.95
N TYR A 9 32.25 -68.25 27.95
CA TYR A 9 32.40 -68.88 29.25
C TYR A 9 32.32 -70.40 29.16
N ASN A 10 31.36 -70.93 28.46
CA ASN A 10 31.15 -72.36 28.24
C ASN A 10 32.37 -73.01 27.49
N ASP A 11 32.95 -72.26 26.56
CA ASP A 11 34.14 -72.68 25.79
C ASP A 11 35.44 -72.46 26.55
N GLY A 12 35.35 -71.98 27.81
CA GLY A 12 36.54 -71.78 28.67
C GLY A 12 37.45 -70.60 28.24
N LEU A 13 36.97 -69.69 27.41
CA LEU A 13 37.68 -68.53 26.90
C LEU A 13 37.78 -67.40 27.96
N ILE A 14 36.79 -67.33 28.87
CA ILE A 14 36.77 -66.39 30.01
C ILE A 14 36.49 -67.13 31.34
N ASP A 15 36.98 -66.64 32.46
CA ASP A 15 36.67 -67.14 33.80
C ASP A 15 35.27 -66.61 34.29
N ILE A 16 34.84 -67.20 35.44
CA ILE A 16 33.54 -66.86 36.02
C ILE A 16 33.41 -65.37 36.40
N ASP A 17 34.51 -64.81 36.99
CA ASP A 17 34.47 -63.40 37.43
C ASP A 17 34.36 -62.45 36.24
N THR A 18 35.12 -62.78 35.17
CA THR A 18 35.02 -62.03 33.88
C THR A 18 33.69 -62.21 33.25
N TYR A 19 33.08 -63.39 33.27
CA TYR A 19 31.69 -63.61 32.74
C TYR A 19 30.68 -62.79 33.49
N GLU A 20 30.66 -62.85 34.83
CA GLU A 20 29.74 -62.07 35.67
C GLU A 20 29.90 -60.55 35.44
N ALA A 21 31.14 -60.05 35.36
CA ALA A 21 31.44 -58.66 35.07
C ALA A 21 30.92 -58.24 33.68
N LYS A 22 31.11 -59.07 32.64
CA LYS A 22 30.61 -58.82 31.28
C LYS A 22 29.11 -58.83 31.21
N ILE A 23 28.42 -59.79 31.84
CA ILE A 23 26.96 -59.85 31.91
C ILE A 23 26.40 -58.61 32.63
N ALA A 24 26.98 -58.22 33.77
CA ALA A 24 26.57 -57.01 34.50
C ALA A 24 26.80 -55.71 33.71
N SER A 25 27.72 -55.72 32.73
CA SER A 25 27.97 -54.53 31.88
C SER A 25 27.02 -54.38 30.69
N ILE A 26 26.25 -55.42 30.34
CA ILE A 26 25.36 -55.43 29.17
C ILE A 26 24.35 -54.27 29.18
N PRO A 27 23.63 -54.02 30.28
CA PRO A 27 22.66 -52.91 30.32
C PRO A 27 23.30 -51.56 30.02
N ASN A 28 24.51 -51.33 30.59
CA ASN A 28 25.24 -50.08 30.34
C ASN A 28 25.70 -49.95 28.88
N THR A 29 26.12 -51.04 28.28
CA THR A 29 26.56 -51.06 26.86
C THR A 29 25.39 -50.80 25.92
N ILE A 30 24.25 -51.46 26.16
CA ILE A 30 23.04 -51.25 25.36
C ILE A 30 22.57 -49.81 25.51
N GLY A 31 22.42 -49.33 26.74
CA GLY A 31 22.01 -47.96 27.03
C GLY A 31 22.93 -46.91 26.41
N TYR A 32 24.28 -47.18 26.38
CA TYR A 32 25.23 -46.31 25.72
C TYR A 32 24.92 -46.14 24.22
N PHE A 33 24.71 -47.23 23.49
CA PHE A 33 24.40 -47.16 22.04
C PHE A 33 23.04 -46.57 21.75
N GLU A 34 22.03 -46.84 22.59
CA GLU A 34 20.73 -46.24 22.46
C GLU A 34 20.82 -44.71 22.60
N VAL A 35 21.49 -44.22 23.64
CA VAL A 35 21.66 -42.79 23.86
C VAL A 35 22.48 -42.12 22.76
N GLN A 36 23.56 -42.76 22.28
CA GLN A 36 24.37 -42.24 21.16
C GLN A 36 23.53 -42.06 19.89
N LYS A 37 22.65 -43.03 19.61
CA LYS A 37 21.67 -42.94 18.51
C LYS A 37 20.70 -41.77 18.73
N ASP A 38 20.18 -41.63 19.93
CA ASP A 38 19.25 -40.57 20.27
C ASP A 38 19.91 -39.17 20.22
N ILE A 39 21.19 -39.04 20.64
CA ILE A 39 21.99 -37.82 20.47
C ILE A 39 22.07 -37.43 18.99
N SER A 40 22.32 -38.39 18.11
CA SER A 40 22.43 -38.15 16.67
C SER A 40 21.08 -37.70 16.05
N ASN A 41 19.95 -38.12 16.63
CA ASN A 41 18.61 -37.79 16.11
C ASN A 41 18.05 -36.49 16.73
N ASP A 42 18.10 -36.34 18.04
CA ASP A 42 17.63 -35.19 18.81
C ASP A 42 18.46 -34.96 20.05
N PRO A 43 19.59 -34.26 19.93
CA PRO A 43 20.50 -34.04 21.06
C PRO A 43 19.86 -33.18 22.16
N VAL A 44 18.92 -32.29 21.83
CA VAL A 44 18.26 -31.41 22.79
C VAL A 44 17.35 -32.23 23.72
N GLN A 45 16.48 -33.05 23.16
CA GLN A 45 15.60 -33.89 23.95
C GLN A 45 16.40 -34.99 24.70
N THR A 46 17.42 -35.52 24.09
CA THR A 46 18.30 -36.54 24.71
C THR A 46 19.01 -35.98 25.94
N TYR A 47 19.51 -34.74 25.89
CA TYR A 47 20.10 -34.09 27.06
C TYR A 47 19.09 -33.97 28.23
N VAL A 48 17.86 -33.54 27.97
CA VAL A 48 16.77 -33.48 28.98
C VAL A 48 16.51 -34.87 29.56
N ASN A 49 16.36 -35.88 28.69
CA ASN A 49 16.10 -37.26 29.08
C ASN A 49 17.24 -37.85 29.98
N LEU A 50 18.51 -37.51 29.71
CA LEU A 50 19.63 -37.90 30.54
C LEU A 50 19.59 -37.24 31.92
N ASN A 51 19.17 -35.96 32.01
CA ASN A 51 19.05 -35.25 33.27
C ASN A 51 17.88 -35.77 34.12
N THR A 52 16.77 -36.14 33.51
CA THR A 52 15.59 -36.67 34.19
C THR A 52 15.67 -38.15 34.51
N GLY A 53 16.76 -38.81 34.14
CA GLY A 53 17.02 -40.23 34.50
C GLY A 53 16.24 -41.23 33.64
N LYS A 54 15.73 -40.84 32.48
CA LYS A 54 14.91 -41.68 31.59
C LYS A 54 15.65 -42.93 31.08
N TYR A 55 16.97 -42.89 30.96
CA TYR A 55 17.77 -44.04 30.50
C TYR A 55 18.20 -44.90 31.68
N GLU A 56 17.55 -46.06 31.83
CA GLU A 56 17.89 -47.04 32.84
C GLU A 56 19.10 -47.88 32.41
N GLY A 57 19.82 -48.42 33.38
CA GLY A 57 20.99 -49.32 33.13
C GLY A 57 22.32 -48.62 32.85
N LEU A 58 22.36 -47.31 32.68
CA LEU A 58 23.61 -46.55 32.55
C LEU A 58 24.32 -46.40 33.90
N THR A 59 25.64 -46.64 33.90
CA THR A 59 26.47 -46.25 35.06
C THR A 59 26.53 -44.73 35.18
N LEU A 60 26.77 -44.22 36.39
CA LEU A 60 26.88 -42.77 36.63
C LEU A 60 27.95 -42.13 35.72
N LYS A 61 29.10 -42.81 35.57
CA LYS A 61 30.22 -42.35 34.72
C LYS A 61 29.78 -42.24 33.25
N THR A 62 29.19 -43.30 32.71
CA THR A 62 28.71 -43.32 31.32
C THR A 62 27.63 -42.27 31.07
N ARG A 63 26.73 -42.09 32.04
CA ARG A 63 25.70 -41.05 31.95
C ARG A 63 26.29 -39.64 31.89
N GLU A 64 27.29 -39.32 32.70
CA GLU A 64 27.93 -38.01 32.71
C GLU A 64 28.79 -37.75 31.44
N GLU A 65 29.37 -38.79 30.85
CA GLU A 65 30.05 -38.71 29.56
C GLU A 65 29.04 -38.40 28.44
N LEU A 66 27.96 -39.15 28.35
CA LEU A 66 26.88 -38.94 27.36
C LEU A 66 26.17 -37.59 27.53
N LYS A 67 26.03 -37.11 28.76
CA LYS A 67 25.51 -35.75 29.01
C LYS A 67 26.43 -34.68 28.43
N ARG A 68 27.75 -34.83 28.53
CA ARG A 68 28.68 -33.88 27.92
C ARG A 68 28.56 -33.87 26.41
N ASP A 69 28.48 -35.06 25.80
CA ASP A 69 28.36 -35.20 24.36
C ASP A 69 27.00 -34.59 23.88
N ALA A 70 25.91 -34.96 24.50
CA ALA A 70 24.61 -34.39 24.22
C ALA A 70 24.57 -32.86 24.40
N LYS A 71 25.24 -32.33 25.42
CA LYS A 71 25.32 -30.89 25.69
C LYS A 71 26.07 -30.14 24.59
N LEU A 72 27.16 -30.70 24.08
CA LEU A 72 27.95 -30.10 23.00
C LEU A 72 27.12 -29.97 21.73
N GLU A 73 26.39 -31.03 21.36
CA GLU A 73 25.54 -31.04 20.17
C GLU A 73 24.27 -30.21 20.35
N ALA A 74 23.62 -30.26 21.51
CA ALA A 74 22.36 -29.56 21.79
C ALA A 74 22.54 -28.04 21.90
N THR A 75 23.68 -27.55 22.39
CA THR A 75 23.88 -26.12 22.68
C THR A 75 23.69 -25.21 21.46
N PRO A 76 24.37 -25.46 20.32
CA PRO A 76 24.17 -24.62 19.13
C PRO A 76 22.74 -24.71 18.60
N ILE A 77 22.16 -25.90 18.53
CA ILE A 77 20.79 -26.13 18.02
C ILE A 77 19.78 -25.37 18.87
N LEU A 78 19.86 -25.47 20.19
CA LEU A 78 18.89 -24.79 21.06
C LEU A 78 19.07 -23.27 21.03
N LYS A 79 20.29 -22.74 20.86
CA LYS A 79 20.52 -21.30 20.64
C LYS A 79 19.84 -20.81 19.37
N ASP A 80 19.97 -21.55 18.27
CA ASP A 80 19.33 -21.21 17.01
C ASP A 80 17.79 -21.33 17.11
N ASN A 81 17.29 -22.34 17.79
CA ASN A 81 15.87 -22.50 18.06
C ASN A 81 15.31 -21.32 18.89
N ILE A 82 16.03 -20.85 19.91
CA ILE A 82 15.64 -19.66 20.69
C ILE A 82 15.58 -18.43 19.81
N LYS A 83 16.60 -18.20 18.98
CA LYS A 83 16.64 -17.06 18.06
C LYS A 83 15.46 -17.08 17.08
N ASN A 84 15.20 -18.23 16.47
CA ASN A 84 14.10 -18.40 15.53
C ASN A 84 12.74 -18.27 16.22
N TYR A 85 12.60 -18.77 17.44
CA TYR A 85 11.40 -18.63 18.27
C TYR A 85 11.09 -17.15 18.56
N ILE A 86 12.06 -16.38 19.03
CA ILE A 86 11.87 -14.96 19.33
C ILE A 86 11.51 -14.18 18.04
N LYS A 87 12.19 -14.46 16.92
CA LYS A 87 11.86 -13.85 15.64
C LYS A 87 10.44 -14.17 15.15
N ALA A 88 9.99 -15.42 15.35
CA ALA A 88 8.63 -15.81 15.01
C ALA A 88 7.59 -15.08 15.89
N LEU A 89 7.87 -14.93 17.20
CA LEU A 89 7.02 -14.13 18.09
C LEU A 89 6.94 -12.65 17.70
N GLU A 90 8.06 -12.06 17.25
CA GLU A 90 8.09 -10.68 16.72
C GLU A 90 7.15 -10.54 15.50
N ASN A 91 7.05 -11.58 14.68
CA ASN A 91 6.15 -11.64 13.53
C ASN A 91 4.70 -12.05 13.89
N GLY A 92 4.41 -12.31 15.16
CA GLY A 92 3.09 -12.78 15.61
C GLY A 92 2.81 -14.26 15.29
N GLU A 93 3.83 -15.04 14.91
CA GLU A 93 3.72 -16.46 14.61
C GLU A 93 3.70 -17.30 15.88
N LYS A 94 2.90 -18.37 15.86
CA LYS A 94 2.82 -19.32 16.99
C LYS A 94 3.69 -20.55 16.67
N ILE A 95 4.87 -20.60 17.24
CA ILE A 95 5.73 -21.78 17.22
C ILE A 95 5.99 -22.26 18.66
N ASN A 96 6.39 -23.50 18.80
CA ASN A 96 6.69 -24.08 20.09
C ASN A 96 8.20 -24.20 20.29
N ILE A 97 8.66 -24.03 21.54
CA ILE A 97 10.04 -24.26 21.94
C ILE A 97 10.09 -25.11 23.21
N ASN A 98 11.10 -25.95 23.31
CA ASN A 98 11.31 -26.78 24.52
C ASN A 98 11.91 -25.92 25.65
N LYS A 99 11.03 -25.34 26.49
CA LYS A 99 11.41 -24.48 27.61
C LYS A 99 12.16 -25.23 28.72
N GLU A 100 11.87 -26.52 28.90
CA GLU A 100 12.59 -27.36 29.86
C GLU A 100 14.03 -27.53 29.44
N ALA A 101 14.29 -27.77 28.15
CA ALA A 101 15.66 -27.87 27.61
C ALA A 101 16.45 -26.57 27.84
N ILE A 102 15.82 -25.39 27.69
CA ILE A 102 16.49 -24.12 27.99
C ILE A 102 16.94 -24.07 29.45
N LYS A 103 16.07 -24.44 30.38
CA LYS A 103 16.34 -24.43 31.81
C LYS A 103 17.45 -25.41 32.17
N GLU A 104 17.35 -26.63 31.66
CA GLU A 104 18.31 -27.71 31.98
C GLU A 104 19.70 -27.47 31.34
N LEU A 105 19.74 -26.95 30.10
CA LEU A 105 21.00 -26.76 29.36
C LEU A 105 21.74 -25.50 29.78
N PHE A 106 21.04 -24.40 29.99
CA PHE A 106 21.62 -23.08 30.24
C PHE A 106 21.47 -22.59 31.68
N GLY A 107 20.64 -23.26 32.49
CA GLY A 107 20.42 -22.93 33.90
C GLY A 107 19.30 -21.90 34.15
N ALA A 108 18.96 -21.76 35.43
CA ALA A 108 17.80 -20.98 35.86
C ALA A 108 17.89 -19.48 35.47
N LYS A 109 19.07 -18.87 35.51
CA LYS A 109 19.25 -17.47 35.17
C LYS A 109 18.90 -17.21 33.69
N VAL A 110 19.52 -17.98 32.76
CA VAL A 110 19.26 -17.83 31.31
C VAL A 110 17.79 -18.12 30.98
N TYR A 111 17.19 -19.09 31.68
CA TYR A 111 15.78 -19.38 31.53
C TYR A 111 14.88 -18.19 31.97
N THR A 112 15.21 -17.55 33.08
CA THR A 112 14.47 -16.35 33.54
C THR A 112 14.60 -15.21 32.52
N ASP A 113 15.83 -14.95 32.04
CA ASP A 113 16.09 -13.92 31.03
C ASP A 113 15.33 -14.23 29.72
N PHE A 114 15.26 -15.51 29.33
CA PHE A 114 14.48 -15.95 28.17
C PHE A 114 12.98 -15.70 28.34
N ILE A 115 12.39 -16.06 29.49
CA ILE A 115 10.96 -15.83 29.78
C ILE A 115 10.64 -14.35 29.80
N GLU A 116 11.52 -13.51 30.33
CA GLU A 116 11.36 -12.06 30.29
C GLU A 116 11.40 -11.51 28.84
N THR A 117 12.35 -11.97 28.04
CA THR A 117 12.44 -11.63 26.60
C THR A 117 11.20 -12.09 25.86
N GLU A 118 10.74 -13.31 26.07
CA GLU A 118 9.50 -13.84 25.50
C GLU A 118 8.29 -12.96 25.82
N ASN A 119 8.10 -12.61 27.10
CA ASN A 119 6.96 -11.78 27.54
C ASN A 119 7.02 -10.37 26.90
N ASN A 120 8.19 -9.77 26.86
CA ASN A 120 8.37 -8.45 26.26
C ASN A 120 8.16 -8.49 24.75
N THR A 121 8.61 -9.54 24.06
CA THR A 121 8.39 -9.75 22.63
C THR A 121 6.92 -9.97 22.31
N LEU A 122 6.19 -10.76 23.10
CA LEU A 122 4.75 -10.94 22.98
C LEU A 122 3.99 -9.63 23.17
N LYS A 123 4.38 -8.84 24.20
CA LYS A 123 3.80 -7.52 24.43
C LYS A 123 4.07 -6.59 23.26
N LEU A 124 5.30 -6.56 22.73
CA LEU A 124 5.68 -5.76 21.56
C LEU A 124 4.87 -6.16 20.32
N SER A 125 4.74 -7.46 20.05
CA SER A 125 3.94 -8.00 18.94
C SER A 125 2.46 -7.63 19.07
N THR A 126 1.91 -7.68 20.29
CA THR A 126 0.53 -7.25 20.57
C THR A 126 0.35 -5.76 20.27
N VAL A 127 1.27 -4.92 20.74
CA VAL A 127 1.25 -3.48 20.48
C VAL A 127 1.45 -3.18 19.01
N LYS A 128 2.37 -3.88 18.32
CA LYS A 128 2.51 -3.81 16.86
C LYS A 128 1.18 -4.07 16.16
N SER A 129 0.54 -5.18 16.48
CA SER A 129 -0.77 -5.53 15.90
C SER A 129 -1.83 -4.46 16.20
N ALA A 130 -1.87 -3.93 17.42
CA ALA A 130 -2.81 -2.87 17.79
C ALA A 130 -2.56 -1.58 16.99
N ILE A 131 -1.30 -1.13 16.85
CA ILE A 131 -0.93 0.06 16.07
C ILE A 131 -1.31 -0.12 14.60
N PHE A 132 -0.97 -1.27 13.99
CA PHE A 132 -1.23 -1.50 12.57
C PHE A 132 -2.72 -1.67 12.23
N ASN A 133 -3.56 -1.99 13.22
CA ASN A 133 -5.02 -2.10 13.06
C ASN A 133 -5.80 -0.90 13.64
N SER A 134 -5.13 0.08 14.24
CA SER A 134 -5.79 1.28 14.77
C SER A 134 -6.21 2.23 13.66
N LYS A 135 -7.14 3.11 13.99
CA LYS A 135 -7.46 4.25 13.13
C LYS A 135 -6.31 5.25 13.13
N GLU A 136 -6.19 5.99 12.06
CA GLU A 136 -5.22 7.09 11.97
C GLU A 136 -5.44 8.08 13.12
N GLY A 137 -4.37 8.41 13.82
CA GLY A 137 -4.37 9.29 15.01
C GLY A 137 -4.57 8.59 16.36
N GLU A 138 -4.93 7.29 16.41
CA GLU A 138 -5.08 6.54 17.66
C GLU A 138 -3.79 5.86 18.14
N GLU A 139 -2.76 5.80 17.30
CA GLU A 139 -1.51 5.06 17.53
C GLU A 139 -0.76 5.54 18.77
N GLN A 140 -0.74 6.85 18.99
CA GLN A 140 -0.06 7.43 20.13
C GLN A 140 -0.72 7.03 21.45
N ALA A 141 -2.06 6.96 21.49
CA ALA A 141 -2.80 6.51 22.66
C ALA A 141 -2.49 5.05 23.01
N ILE A 142 -2.34 4.18 22.00
CA ILE A 142 -1.92 2.78 22.17
C ILE A 142 -0.52 2.73 22.77
N LEU A 143 0.42 3.51 22.23
CA LEU A 143 1.79 3.56 22.75
C LEU A 143 1.84 4.10 24.19
N ASP A 144 1.03 5.09 24.52
CA ASP A 144 0.98 5.68 25.86
C ASP A 144 0.32 4.78 26.88
N SER A 145 -0.52 3.83 26.45
CA SER A 145 -1.04 2.76 27.32
C SER A 145 0.04 1.78 27.80
N TRP A 146 1.23 1.81 27.22
CA TRP A 146 2.35 0.99 27.66
C TRP A 146 2.96 1.52 28.96
N ASN A 147 2.56 0.92 30.06
CA ASN A 147 3.11 1.22 31.38
C ASN A 147 4.52 0.64 31.53
N LEU A 148 5.48 1.49 31.87
CA LEU A 148 6.86 1.09 32.13
C LEU A 148 6.97 0.46 33.52
N ASN A 149 7.65 -0.71 33.60
CA ASN A 149 7.90 -1.37 34.86
C ASN A 149 9.12 -0.73 35.55
N SER A 150 8.96 -0.25 36.77
CA SER A 150 10.02 0.39 37.53
C SER A 150 11.24 -0.50 37.81
N LYS A 151 11.06 -1.84 37.79
CA LYS A 151 12.16 -2.80 38.03
C LYS A 151 13.06 -2.98 36.81
N ASN A 152 12.51 -2.88 35.59
CA ASN A 152 13.20 -3.10 34.33
C ASN A 152 13.04 -1.90 33.39
N TYR A 153 13.05 -0.69 33.96
CA TYR A 153 12.72 0.54 33.27
C TYR A 153 13.49 0.74 31.93
N ALA A 154 14.81 0.50 31.97
CA ALA A 154 15.65 0.69 30.78
C ALA A 154 15.25 -0.26 29.63
N GLN A 155 14.95 -1.51 29.94
CA GLN A 155 14.53 -2.51 28.96
C GLN A 155 13.12 -2.21 28.43
N ASP A 156 12.17 -1.89 29.32
CA ASP A 156 10.83 -1.48 28.93
C ASP A 156 10.86 -0.23 28.04
N LEU A 157 11.74 0.74 28.33
CA LEU A 157 11.91 1.93 27.52
C LEU A 157 12.45 1.61 26.13
N GLU A 158 13.39 0.65 26.03
CA GLU A 158 13.89 0.16 24.74
C GLU A 158 12.75 -0.44 23.91
N TYR A 159 11.91 -1.30 24.51
CA TYR A 159 10.78 -1.89 23.81
C TYR A 159 9.71 -0.84 23.43
N LYS A 160 9.46 0.14 24.29
CA LYS A 160 8.55 1.25 23.97
C LYS A 160 9.09 2.09 22.80
N ASN A 161 10.40 2.30 22.72
CA ASN A 161 11.01 3.00 21.59
C ASN A 161 10.93 2.17 20.29
N LYS A 162 11.09 0.83 20.37
CA LYS A 162 10.83 -0.05 19.22
C LYS A 162 9.38 0.04 18.77
N ALA A 163 8.43 0.08 19.73
CA ALA A 163 7.00 0.23 19.41
C ALA A 163 6.68 1.58 18.73
N ARG A 164 7.39 2.65 19.08
CA ARG A 164 7.25 3.95 18.41
C ARG A 164 7.60 3.89 16.93
N ASN A 165 8.59 3.10 16.55
CA ASN A 165 8.97 2.92 15.14
C ASN A 165 7.85 2.28 14.31
N PHE A 166 6.95 1.50 14.93
CA PHE A 166 5.80 0.91 14.23
C PHE A 166 4.80 1.96 13.74
N ILE A 167 4.72 3.11 14.42
CA ILE A 167 3.89 4.23 13.95
C ILE A 167 4.47 4.78 12.64
N SER A 168 5.79 5.03 12.60
CA SER A 168 6.45 5.47 11.37
C SER A 168 6.32 4.43 10.25
N GLU A 169 6.56 3.14 10.55
CA GLU A 169 6.43 2.03 9.60
C GLU A 169 4.99 1.94 9.04
N LYS A 170 3.97 2.09 9.90
CA LYS A 170 2.57 2.13 9.46
C LYS A 170 2.31 3.31 8.53
N ASN A 171 2.76 4.52 8.91
CA ASN A 171 2.55 5.72 8.12
C ASN A 171 3.25 5.65 6.76
N GLU A 172 4.47 5.11 6.71
CA GLU A 172 5.19 4.84 5.47
C GLU A 172 4.40 3.85 4.58
N LEU A 173 3.91 2.75 5.16
CA LEU A 173 3.09 1.79 4.42
C LEU A 173 1.77 2.39 3.92
N ILE A 174 1.11 3.25 4.71
CA ILE A 174 -0.07 3.98 4.25
C ILE A 174 0.27 4.85 3.04
N ALA A 175 1.35 5.61 3.13
CA ALA A 175 1.75 6.52 2.05
C ALA A 175 2.17 5.76 0.77
N GLU A 176 2.88 4.64 0.91
CA GLU A 176 3.45 3.91 -0.21
C GLU A 176 2.54 2.80 -0.75
N ASP A 177 1.98 1.97 0.14
CA ASP A 177 1.24 0.75 -0.23
C ASP A 177 0.21 0.34 0.82
N ALA A 178 -0.82 1.14 1.00
CA ALA A 178 -1.88 0.89 1.96
C ALA A 178 -2.61 -0.45 1.73
N ALA A 179 -2.70 -0.93 0.48
CA ALA A 179 -3.28 -2.25 0.19
C ALA A 179 -2.45 -3.39 0.80
N THR A 180 -1.12 -3.32 0.70
CA THR A 180 -0.22 -4.28 1.34
C THR A 180 -0.33 -4.23 2.87
N LEU A 181 -0.45 -3.05 3.47
CA LEU A 181 -0.70 -2.90 4.90
C LEU A 181 -1.95 -3.71 5.33
N ILE A 182 -3.07 -3.53 4.62
CA ILE A 182 -4.31 -4.24 4.93
C ILE A 182 -4.17 -5.75 4.75
N ILE A 183 -3.56 -6.21 3.64
CA ILE A 183 -3.33 -7.65 3.40
C ILE A 183 -2.49 -8.27 4.52
N GLN A 184 -1.47 -7.57 5.01
CA GLN A 184 -0.59 -8.08 6.06
C GLN A 184 -1.27 -8.16 7.43
N HIS A 185 -2.16 -7.23 7.76
CA HIS A 185 -2.69 -7.07 9.11
C HIS A 185 -4.18 -7.43 9.25
N ASN A 186 -4.94 -7.52 8.15
CA ASN A 186 -6.33 -7.96 8.15
C ASN A 186 -6.45 -9.39 7.59
N SER A 187 -6.73 -10.36 8.46
CA SER A 187 -6.79 -11.78 8.09
C SER A 187 -7.87 -12.10 7.06
N THR A 188 -9.00 -11.41 7.09
CA THR A 188 -10.12 -11.60 6.15
C THR A 188 -9.72 -11.16 4.75
N VAL A 189 -9.13 -9.96 4.63
CA VAL A 189 -8.66 -9.43 3.34
C VAL A 189 -7.53 -10.28 2.78
N ARG A 190 -6.59 -10.70 3.65
CA ARG A 190 -5.51 -11.63 3.26
C ARG A 190 -6.06 -12.91 2.66
N GLN A 191 -7.00 -13.57 3.33
CA GLN A 191 -7.59 -14.81 2.86
C GLN A 191 -8.32 -14.64 1.51
N LEU A 192 -9.02 -13.52 1.31
CA LEU A 192 -9.68 -13.23 0.03
C LEU A 192 -8.66 -13.05 -1.10
N PHE A 193 -7.56 -12.35 -0.81
CA PHE A 193 -6.48 -12.13 -1.78
C PHE A 193 -5.74 -13.44 -2.13
N GLU A 194 -5.42 -14.26 -1.13
CA GLU A 194 -4.82 -15.60 -1.33
C GLU A 194 -5.75 -16.52 -2.12
N ASN A 195 -7.05 -16.53 -1.80
CA ASN A 195 -8.03 -17.31 -2.56
C ASN A 195 -8.10 -16.85 -4.01
N TYR A 196 -8.11 -15.54 -4.27
CA TYR A 196 -8.04 -14.99 -5.62
C TYR A 196 -6.78 -15.43 -6.36
N GLN A 197 -5.60 -15.36 -5.72
CA GLN A 197 -4.34 -15.74 -6.35
C GLN A 197 -4.24 -17.23 -6.66
N ASN A 198 -4.81 -18.08 -5.80
CA ASN A 198 -4.72 -19.54 -5.91
C ASN A 198 -5.79 -20.15 -6.82
N GLU A 199 -6.87 -19.40 -7.14
CA GLU A 199 -7.91 -19.90 -8.05
C GLU A 199 -7.42 -19.94 -9.52
N PRO A 200 -7.74 -20.99 -10.27
CA PRO A 200 -7.46 -21.05 -11.70
C PRO A 200 -8.11 -19.91 -12.48
N GLU A 201 -7.47 -19.45 -13.56
CA GLU A 201 -8.00 -18.38 -14.42
C GLU A 201 -9.39 -18.67 -15.01
N THR A 202 -9.71 -19.96 -15.20
CA THR A 202 -11.01 -20.41 -15.74
C THR A 202 -12.09 -20.57 -14.69
N SER A 203 -11.79 -20.32 -13.41
CA SER A 203 -12.74 -20.50 -12.31
C SER A 203 -13.70 -19.32 -12.19
N GLU A 204 -15.01 -19.59 -12.18
CA GLU A 204 -16.03 -18.58 -11.87
C GLU A 204 -15.88 -18.00 -10.45
N ASN A 205 -15.22 -18.72 -9.54
CA ASN A 205 -14.97 -18.25 -8.19
C ASN A 205 -13.87 -17.20 -8.14
N LYS A 206 -12.94 -17.20 -9.10
CA LYS A 206 -11.84 -16.23 -9.14
C LYS A 206 -12.37 -14.80 -9.18
N GLU A 207 -13.31 -14.51 -10.05
CA GLU A 207 -13.96 -13.19 -10.14
C GLU A 207 -14.68 -12.83 -8.84
N LYS A 208 -15.40 -13.79 -8.22
CA LYS A 208 -16.09 -13.55 -6.94
C LYS A 208 -15.13 -13.24 -5.80
N PHE A 209 -13.99 -13.93 -5.71
CA PHE A 209 -12.97 -13.62 -4.71
C PHE A 209 -12.34 -12.27 -4.96
N PHE A 210 -12.09 -11.94 -6.21
CA PHE A 210 -11.53 -10.66 -6.61
C PHE A 210 -12.44 -9.49 -6.22
N GLN A 211 -13.72 -9.55 -6.57
CA GLN A 211 -14.70 -8.50 -6.22
C GLN A 211 -14.85 -8.34 -4.70
N LYS A 212 -14.89 -9.46 -3.96
CA LYS A 212 -14.91 -9.41 -2.49
C LYS A 212 -13.63 -8.79 -1.92
N TYR A 213 -12.47 -9.15 -2.48
CA TYR A 213 -11.19 -8.59 -2.07
C TYR A 213 -11.17 -7.07 -2.28
N ILE A 214 -11.50 -6.59 -3.49
CA ILE A 214 -11.50 -5.16 -3.81
C ILE A 214 -12.36 -4.37 -2.82
N ASN A 215 -13.60 -4.80 -2.62
CA ASN A 215 -14.51 -4.12 -1.70
C ASN A 215 -14.00 -4.15 -0.26
N SER A 216 -13.46 -5.30 0.18
CA SER A 216 -12.97 -5.45 1.55
C SER A 216 -11.69 -4.68 1.82
N VAL A 217 -10.76 -4.59 0.83
CA VAL A 217 -9.51 -3.85 1.02
C VAL A 217 -9.74 -2.33 1.08
N VAL A 218 -10.66 -1.83 0.27
CA VAL A 218 -11.06 -0.41 0.31
C VAL A 218 -11.78 -0.09 1.62
N GLN A 219 -12.80 -0.89 1.97
CA GLN A 219 -13.56 -0.69 3.21
C GLN A 219 -12.66 -0.74 4.46
N ALA A 220 -11.70 -1.67 4.52
CA ALA A 220 -10.79 -1.76 5.66
C ALA A 220 -9.90 -0.52 5.78
N GLN A 221 -9.49 0.11 4.69
CA GLN A 221 -8.73 1.36 4.69
C GLN A 221 -9.60 2.54 5.15
N GLU A 222 -10.85 2.60 4.69
CA GLU A 222 -11.84 3.61 5.13
C GLU A 222 -12.16 3.46 6.62
N ASP A 223 -12.33 2.23 7.12
CA ASP A 223 -12.55 1.93 8.54
C ASP A 223 -11.37 2.36 9.43
N MET A 224 -10.17 2.38 8.87
CA MET A 224 -8.95 2.88 9.53
C MET A 224 -8.79 4.40 9.42
N ASN A 225 -9.72 5.12 8.82
CA ASN A 225 -9.66 6.55 8.51
C ASN A 225 -8.45 6.95 7.63
N ILE A 226 -7.97 6.05 6.79
CA ILE A 226 -6.91 6.39 5.84
C ILE A 226 -7.46 7.43 4.86
N ASP A 227 -6.71 8.52 4.69
CA ASP A 227 -7.07 9.59 3.76
C ASP A 227 -7.39 9.00 2.37
N PRO A 228 -8.54 9.36 1.76
CA PRO A 228 -8.94 8.84 0.45
C PRO A 228 -7.87 8.93 -0.64
N SER A 229 -6.96 9.90 -0.54
CA SER A 229 -5.85 10.06 -1.49
C SER A 229 -4.76 8.98 -1.37
N PHE A 230 -4.68 8.28 -0.22
CA PHE A 230 -3.75 7.18 0.02
C PHE A 230 -4.39 5.80 -0.13
N ILE A 231 -5.73 5.73 -0.31
CA ILE A 231 -6.40 4.44 -0.51
C ILE A 231 -5.85 3.76 -1.77
N LYS A 232 -5.37 2.53 -1.59
CA LYS A 232 -4.84 1.67 -2.66
C LYS A 232 -5.72 0.43 -2.80
N VAL A 233 -6.11 0.11 -4.04
CA VAL A 233 -6.96 -1.06 -4.34
C VAL A 233 -6.13 -2.33 -4.44
N ILE A 234 -4.92 -2.21 -4.98
CA ILE A 234 -4.02 -3.33 -5.25
C ILE A 234 -2.62 -3.07 -4.68
N PRO A 235 -1.88 -4.12 -4.29
CA PRO A 235 -0.48 -3.98 -3.89
C PRO A 235 0.39 -3.42 -5.02
N ASN A 236 1.45 -2.70 -4.64
CA ASN A 236 2.36 -2.08 -5.58
C ASN A 236 2.99 -3.07 -6.57
N ASN A 237 3.41 -4.25 -6.11
CA ASN A 237 3.98 -5.30 -6.97
C ASN A 237 2.97 -5.81 -7.99
N PHE A 238 1.70 -5.85 -7.64
CA PHE A 238 0.62 -6.24 -8.56
C PHE A 238 0.34 -5.13 -9.58
N ALA A 239 0.34 -3.86 -9.15
CA ALA A 239 0.25 -2.73 -10.06
C ALA A 239 1.41 -2.71 -11.09
N GLU A 240 2.64 -2.95 -10.64
CA GLU A 240 3.81 -3.06 -11.53
C GLU A 240 3.68 -4.21 -12.55
N LYS A 241 3.09 -5.34 -12.12
CA LYS A 241 2.80 -6.45 -13.05
C LYS A 241 1.80 -6.02 -14.11
N LEU A 242 0.70 -5.38 -13.74
CA LEU A 242 -0.32 -4.91 -14.68
C LEU A 242 0.25 -3.90 -15.69
N VAL A 243 1.16 -3.02 -15.26
CA VAL A 243 1.85 -2.09 -16.17
C VAL A 243 2.73 -2.84 -17.17
N ARG A 244 3.53 -3.82 -16.71
CA ARG A 244 4.33 -4.66 -17.61
C ARG A 244 3.46 -5.45 -18.60
N ASP A 245 2.35 -6.01 -18.13
CA ASP A 245 1.41 -6.74 -18.96
C ASP A 245 0.79 -5.81 -20.04
N TYR A 246 0.44 -4.58 -19.67
CA TYR A 246 -0.01 -3.55 -20.61
C TYR A 246 1.08 -3.18 -21.64
N GLU A 247 2.29 -2.95 -21.20
CA GLU A 247 3.40 -2.58 -22.10
C GLU A 247 3.72 -3.65 -23.13
N SER A 248 3.54 -4.92 -22.76
CA SER A 248 3.76 -6.06 -23.65
C SER A 248 2.71 -6.22 -24.75
N GLN A 249 1.58 -5.50 -24.68
CA GLN A 249 0.51 -5.59 -25.68
C GLN A 249 0.86 -4.81 -26.96
N GLU A 250 0.37 -5.30 -28.09
CA GLU A 250 0.35 -4.53 -29.34
C GLU A 250 -0.54 -3.27 -29.19
N PRO A 251 -0.26 -2.17 -29.92
CA PRO A 251 -0.91 -0.88 -29.71
C PRO A 251 -2.44 -0.93 -29.61
N LEU A 252 -3.12 -1.66 -30.50
CA LEU A 252 -4.58 -1.77 -30.46
C LEU A 252 -5.08 -2.71 -29.38
N ALA A 253 -4.32 -3.76 -29.04
CA ALA A 253 -4.65 -4.68 -27.95
C ALA A 253 -4.59 -3.98 -26.58
N LYS A 254 -3.80 -2.91 -26.45
CA LYS A 254 -3.79 -2.06 -25.25
C LYS A 254 -5.15 -1.48 -24.90
N ILE A 255 -5.97 -1.14 -25.91
CA ILE A 255 -7.33 -0.63 -25.71
C ILE A 255 -8.20 -1.71 -25.07
N THR A 256 -8.19 -2.92 -25.62
CA THR A 256 -8.94 -4.07 -25.09
C THR A 256 -8.47 -4.42 -23.68
N TYR A 257 -7.16 -4.33 -23.42
CA TYR A 257 -6.59 -4.55 -22.08
C TYR A 257 -7.13 -3.55 -21.05
N LEU A 258 -7.15 -2.24 -21.38
CA LEU A 258 -7.69 -1.20 -20.51
C LEU A 258 -9.20 -1.37 -20.26
N GLN A 259 -9.96 -1.74 -21.29
CA GLN A 259 -11.39 -2.07 -21.15
C GLN A 259 -11.61 -3.31 -20.26
N GLY A 260 -10.71 -4.31 -20.36
CA GLY A 260 -10.72 -5.47 -19.47
C GLY A 260 -10.49 -5.07 -18.02
N LEU A 261 -9.53 -4.19 -17.75
CA LEU A 261 -9.31 -3.64 -16.41
C LEU A 261 -10.51 -2.81 -15.93
N GLU A 262 -11.11 -1.97 -16.79
CA GLU A 262 -12.30 -1.20 -16.43
C GLU A 262 -13.45 -2.11 -16.00
N ASN A 263 -13.73 -3.16 -16.75
CA ASN A 263 -14.76 -4.14 -16.42
C ASN A 263 -14.45 -4.90 -15.12
N GLN A 264 -13.16 -5.26 -14.92
CA GLN A 264 -12.71 -6.02 -13.77
C GLN A 264 -12.77 -5.21 -12.47
N TYR A 265 -12.35 -3.94 -12.50
CA TYR A 265 -12.27 -3.10 -11.30
C TYR A 265 -13.52 -2.23 -11.06
N GLY A 266 -14.40 -2.09 -12.05
CA GLY A 266 -15.66 -1.37 -11.92
C GLY A 266 -15.49 0.03 -11.35
N GLU A 267 -16.17 0.32 -10.25
CA GLU A 267 -16.14 1.63 -9.58
C GLU A 267 -14.73 2.02 -9.08
N GLN A 268 -13.89 1.03 -8.76
CA GLN A 268 -12.53 1.29 -8.29
C GLN A 268 -11.51 1.51 -9.42
N TYR A 269 -11.94 1.43 -10.69
CA TYR A 269 -11.03 1.54 -11.83
C TYR A 269 -10.24 2.86 -11.85
N GLY A 270 -10.86 3.98 -11.47
CA GLY A 270 -10.16 5.27 -11.40
C GLY A 270 -9.00 5.27 -10.39
N ARG A 271 -9.20 4.66 -9.20
CA ARG A 271 -8.14 4.49 -8.21
C ARG A 271 -7.02 3.59 -8.74
N VAL A 272 -7.39 2.49 -9.41
CA VAL A 272 -6.42 1.58 -10.02
C VAL A 272 -5.61 2.29 -11.12
N LEU A 273 -6.24 3.04 -12.01
CA LEU A 273 -5.52 3.83 -13.02
C LEU A 273 -4.52 4.81 -12.40
N SER A 274 -4.89 5.45 -11.29
CA SER A 274 -3.96 6.32 -10.56
C SER A 274 -2.77 5.52 -10.04
N GLN A 275 -3.01 4.36 -9.44
CA GLN A 275 -1.93 3.48 -8.97
C GLN A 275 -1.03 2.98 -10.10
N LEU A 276 -1.61 2.58 -11.23
CA LEU A 276 -0.85 2.16 -12.42
C LEU A 276 -0.02 3.32 -12.99
N SER A 277 -0.56 4.55 -12.98
CA SER A 277 0.15 5.75 -13.39
C SER A 277 1.37 6.03 -12.51
N ASP A 278 1.23 5.84 -11.18
CA ASP A 278 2.35 5.93 -10.23
C ASP A 278 3.43 4.87 -10.48
N LYS A 279 3.08 3.76 -11.12
CA LYS A 279 4.00 2.67 -11.49
C LYS A 279 4.47 2.72 -12.95
N GLY A 280 4.20 3.82 -13.64
CA GLY A 280 4.73 4.07 -14.98
C GLY A 280 3.78 3.77 -16.14
N LEU A 281 2.48 3.54 -15.87
CA LEU A 281 1.50 3.46 -16.96
C LEU A 281 1.54 4.75 -17.77
N PRO A 282 1.73 4.68 -19.11
CA PRO A 282 1.80 5.86 -19.96
C PRO A 282 0.57 6.77 -19.82
N ILE A 283 0.78 8.08 -19.86
CA ILE A 283 -0.32 9.05 -19.74
C ILE A 283 -1.36 8.88 -20.86
N THR A 284 -0.94 8.40 -22.04
CA THR A 284 -1.84 8.06 -23.15
C THR A 284 -2.89 7.03 -22.71
N ALA A 285 -2.48 5.99 -21.96
CA ALA A 285 -3.38 4.97 -21.45
C ALA A 285 -4.40 5.59 -20.47
N LYS A 286 -3.94 6.44 -19.55
CA LYS A 286 -4.78 7.16 -18.60
C LYS A 286 -5.79 8.05 -19.32
N LEU A 287 -5.32 8.83 -20.28
CA LEU A 287 -6.16 9.75 -21.06
C LEU A 287 -7.22 9.00 -21.88
N VAL A 288 -6.83 7.92 -22.55
CA VAL A 288 -7.73 7.06 -23.33
C VAL A 288 -8.82 6.46 -22.44
N SER A 289 -8.44 5.95 -21.28
CA SER A 289 -9.39 5.39 -20.30
C SER A 289 -10.39 6.44 -19.79
N TYR A 290 -9.91 7.63 -19.47
CA TYR A 290 -10.79 8.70 -19.00
C TYR A 290 -11.73 9.22 -20.06
N LEU A 291 -11.25 9.46 -21.27
CA LEU A 291 -12.06 9.99 -22.36
C LEU A 291 -13.08 8.96 -22.87
N GLY A 292 -12.70 7.69 -22.86
CA GLY A 292 -13.53 6.58 -23.30
C GLY A 292 -14.06 6.74 -24.74
N ASP A 293 -13.35 7.50 -25.59
CA ASP A 293 -13.67 7.70 -27.00
C ASP A 293 -12.84 6.72 -27.81
N GLU A 294 -13.52 5.76 -28.46
CA GLU A 294 -12.86 4.70 -29.20
C GLU A 294 -12.02 5.23 -30.37
N ASN A 295 -12.51 6.24 -31.09
CA ASN A 295 -11.77 6.81 -32.22
C ASN A 295 -10.51 7.52 -31.73
N PHE A 296 -10.63 8.31 -30.65
CA PHE A 296 -9.48 8.93 -30.02
C PHE A 296 -8.49 7.88 -29.51
N ALA A 297 -8.97 6.81 -28.87
CA ALA A 297 -8.15 5.73 -28.35
C ALA A 297 -7.32 5.06 -29.47
N ILE A 298 -7.97 4.70 -30.58
CA ILE A 298 -7.31 4.10 -31.74
C ILE A 298 -6.25 5.05 -32.30
N GLU A 299 -6.58 6.32 -32.50
CA GLU A 299 -5.65 7.32 -33.03
C GLU A 299 -4.48 7.53 -32.08
N ALA A 300 -4.71 7.76 -30.80
CA ALA A 300 -3.69 8.01 -29.79
C ALA A 300 -2.74 6.82 -29.61
N MET A 301 -3.27 5.59 -29.49
CA MET A 301 -2.46 4.38 -29.32
C MET A 301 -1.64 4.04 -30.57
N SER A 302 -2.19 4.30 -31.76
CA SER A 302 -1.46 4.08 -33.01
C SER A 302 -0.28 5.05 -33.16
N ILE A 303 -0.47 6.31 -32.73
CA ILE A 303 0.56 7.36 -32.81
C ILE A 303 1.62 7.18 -31.71
N ASP A 304 1.25 6.66 -30.55
CA ASP A 304 2.16 6.49 -29.40
C ASP A 304 3.12 5.31 -29.59
N THR A 305 3.65 5.18 -30.82
CA THR A 305 4.71 4.26 -31.18
C THR A 305 5.91 5.03 -31.72
N LYS A 306 7.11 4.49 -31.47
CA LYS A 306 8.36 5.11 -31.95
C LYS A 306 8.39 5.26 -33.46
N ASP A 307 7.90 4.27 -34.20
CA ASP A 307 7.92 4.25 -35.66
C ASP A 307 6.98 5.30 -36.24
N GLU A 308 5.79 5.45 -35.66
CA GLU A 308 4.83 6.43 -36.12
C GLU A 308 5.28 7.86 -35.79
N LYS A 309 5.78 8.10 -34.57
CA LYS A 309 6.41 9.39 -34.22
C LYS A 309 7.54 9.75 -35.16
N ASN A 310 8.42 8.80 -35.53
CA ASN A 310 9.49 9.01 -36.50
C ASN A 310 8.94 9.34 -37.90
N ARG A 311 7.86 8.70 -38.34
CA ARG A 311 7.20 8.99 -39.63
C ARG A 311 6.69 10.43 -39.65
N LEU A 312 6.01 10.85 -38.57
CA LEU A 312 5.45 12.21 -38.46
C LEU A 312 6.54 13.27 -38.33
N ASP A 313 7.62 13.00 -37.62
CA ASP A 313 8.79 13.91 -37.58
C ASP A 313 9.48 14.06 -38.96
N LYS A 314 9.51 13.00 -39.76
CA LYS A 314 9.97 13.11 -41.17
C LYS A 314 9.03 13.95 -42.03
N PHE A 315 7.71 13.82 -41.83
CA PHE A 315 6.75 14.68 -42.52
C PHE A 315 7.00 16.17 -42.20
N LEU A 316 7.22 16.52 -40.92
CA LEU A 316 7.51 17.88 -40.49
C LEU A 316 8.82 18.41 -41.11
N LYS A 317 9.88 17.59 -41.16
CA LYS A 317 11.16 17.96 -41.76
C LYS A 317 11.05 18.30 -43.26
N ASN A 318 10.07 17.74 -43.94
CA ASN A 318 9.81 17.95 -45.36
C ASN A 318 8.75 19.05 -45.60
N SER A 319 8.24 19.67 -44.55
CA SER A 319 7.28 20.77 -44.58
C SER A 319 7.87 21.98 -43.87
N ASP A 320 7.43 23.18 -44.22
CA ASP A 320 7.84 24.44 -43.55
C ASP A 320 7.21 24.61 -42.15
N ILE A 321 6.67 23.53 -41.59
CA ILE A 321 5.91 23.54 -40.35
C ILE A 321 6.83 23.18 -39.16
N GLN A 322 6.86 24.05 -38.16
CA GLN A 322 7.66 23.82 -36.97
C GLN A 322 6.84 23.08 -35.90
N LYS A 323 7.31 21.92 -35.45
CA LYS A 323 6.70 21.14 -34.35
C LYS A 323 6.46 22.00 -33.09
N PHE A 324 7.40 22.89 -32.77
CA PHE A 324 7.31 23.79 -31.64
C PHE A 324 6.06 24.69 -31.70
N THR A 325 5.74 25.27 -32.86
CA THR A 325 4.54 26.11 -32.99
C THR A 325 3.26 25.33 -32.77
N ILE A 326 3.16 24.10 -33.33
CA ILE A 326 1.99 23.22 -33.07
C ILE A 326 1.87 22.91 -31.60
N SER A 327 2.98 22.54 -30.96
CA SER A 327 3.01 22.19 -29.56
C SER A 327 2.56 23.35 -28.64
N MET A 328 2.99 24.57 -28.94
CA MET A 328 2.58 25.77 -28.21
C MET A 328 1.09 26.07 -28.40
N ASP A 329 0.59 25.99 -29.63
CA ASP A 329 -0.84 26.22 -29.92
C ASP A 329 -1.73 25.15 -29.22
N VAL A 330 -1.28 23.89 -29.18
CA VAL A 330 -1.93 22.81 -28.43
C VAL A 330 -1.91 23.12 -26.93
N PHE A 331 -0.76 23.50 -26.37
CA PHE A 331 -0.61 23.84 -24.96
C PHE A 331 -1.59 24.95 -24.53
N ASP A 332 -1.65 26.04 -25.30
CA ASP A 332 -2.53 27.17 -24.98
C ASP A 332 -4.02 26.78 -24.94
N LYS A 333 -4.44 25.87 -25.83
CA LYS A 333 -5.80 25.35 -25.83
C LYS A 333 -6.08 24.39 -24.67
N MET A 334 -5.04 23.72 -24.14
CA MET A 334 -5.15 22.70 -23.12
C MET A 334 -4.88 23.21 -21.69
N LYS A 335 -4.55 24.50 -21.51
CA LYS A 335 -4.34 25.09 -20.18
C LYS A 335 -5.41 24.72 -19.14
N PRO A 336 -6.72 24.67 -19.49
CA PRO A 336 -7.75 24.31 -18.51
C PRO A 336 -7.63 22.89 -17.94
N LEU A 337 -6.88 21.99 -18.58
CA LEU A 337 -6.63 20.64 -18.05
C LEU A 337 -5.66 20.62 -16.88
N ARG A 338 -4.90 21.69 -16.66
CA ARG A 338 -3.84 21.75 -15.66
C ARG A 338 -4.38 21.38 -14.27
N ASP A 339 -5.47 21.95 -13.86
CA ASP A 339 -6.02 21.73 -12.52
C ASP A 339 -6.43 20.28 -12.31
N VAL A 340 -7.03 19.64 -13.35
CA VAL A 340 -7.36 18.21 -13.32
C VAL A 340 -6.12 17.34 -13.17
N VAL A 341 -5.05 17.65 -13.93
CA VAL A 341 -3.78 16.92 -13.89
C VAL A 341 -3.05 17.16 -12.57
N MET A 342 -3.07 18.40 -12.07
CA MET A 342 -2.50 18.77 -10.77
C MET A 342 -3.12 17.96 -9.65
N TYR A 343 -4.44 17.92 -9.57
CA TYR A 343 -5.12 17.17 -8.52
C TYR A 343 -4.86 15.66 -8.63
N GLY A 344 -4.95 15.09 -9.82
CA GLY A 344 -4.65 13.67 -10.06
C GLY A 344 -3.22 13.26 -9.67
N ASN A 345 -2.31 14.21 -9.58
CA ASN A 345 -0.94 14.01 -9.09
C ASN A 345 -0.75 14.45 -7.62
N LYS A 346 -1.82 14.55 -6.85
CA LYS A 346 -1.76 14.95 -5.43
C LYS A 346 -0.98 16.25 -5.22
N MET A 347 -1.21 17.21 -6.11
CA MET A 347 -0.56 18.52 -6.09
C MET A 347 0.96 18.50 -6.36
N ASN A 348 1.54 17.37 -6.78
CA ASN A 348 2.93 17.34 -7.21
C ASN A 348 3.11 18.07 -8.54
N THR A 349 3.62 19.31 -8.48
CA THR A 349 3.78 20.17 -9.65
C THR A 349 4.74 19.61 -10.69
N THR A 350 5.81 18.95 -10.29
CA THR A 350 6.78 18.32 -11.20
C THR A 350 6.13 17.20 -11.97
N LYS A 351 5.40 16.32 -11.29
CA LYS A 351 4.69 15.21 -11.92
C LYS A 351 3.57 15.72 -12.82
N ALA A 352 2.78 16.70 -12.37
CA ALA A 352 1.71 17.31 -13.14
C ALA A 352 2.24 18.00 -14.41
N ASN A 353 3.35 18.73 -14.32
CA ASN A 353 3.99 19.34 -15.51
C ASN A 353 4.49 18.28 -16.48
N LYS A 354 5.08 17.19 -16.00
CA LYS A 354 5.48 16.07 -16.87
C LYS A 354 4.27 15.47 -17.59
N GLU A 355 3.19 15.14 -16.87
CA GLU A 355 1.98 14.60 -17.47
C GLU A 355 1.36 15.57 -18.49
N MET A 356 1.32 16.88 -18.18
CA MET A 356 0.84 17.89 -19.14
C MET A 356 1.68 17.94 -20.41
N ASN A 357 3.01 17.85 -20.29
CA ASN A 357 3.90 17.80 -21.44
C ASN A 357 3.67 16.53 -22.29
N ASP A 358 3.48 15.39 -21.64
CA ASP A 358 3.22 14.12 -22.32
C ASP A 358 1.85 14.15 -23.04
N ILE A 359 0.81 14.72 -22.41
CA ILE A 359 -0.51 14.95 -23.04
C ILE A 359 -0.36 15.90 -24.24
N GLN A 360 0.35 17.01 -24.05
CA GLN A 360 0.62 17.98 -25.12
C GLN A 360 1.35 17.32 -26.30
N GLU A 361 2.32 16.46 -26.03
CA GLU A 361 3.05 15.74 -27.06
C GLU A 361 2.11 14.84 -27.87
N ILE A 362 1.31 14.00 -27.24
CA ILE A 362 0.38 13.10 -27.93
C ILE A 362 -0.63 13.88 -28.78
N ILE A 363 -1.26 14.92 -28.22
CA ILE A 363 -2.24 15.75 -28.96
C ILE A 363 -1.55 16.47 -30.13
N SER A 364 -0.31 16.92 -29.95
CA SER A 364 0.47 17.53 -31.03
C SER A 364 0.74 16.53 -32.15
N TYR A 365 1.10 15.30 -31.86
CA TYR A 365 1.27 14.26 -32.88
C TYR A 365 -0.06 13.89 -33.56
N ILE A 366 -1.19 13.87 -32.84
CA ILE A 366 -2.53 13.71 -33.43
C ILE A 366 -2.79 14.84 -34.46
N ALA A 367 -2.51 16.08 -34.08
CA ALA A 367 -2.66 17.21 -34.99
C ALA A 367 -1.75 17.06 -36.24
N ILE A 368 -0.47 16.70 -36.04
CA ILE A 368 0.49 16.46 -37.14
C ILE A 368 0.02 15.33 -38.06
N ASN A 369 -0.54 14.26 -37.50
CA ASN A 369 -1.12 13.16 -38.28
C ASN A 369 -2.26 13.63 -39.19
N LYS A 370 -3.19 14.45 -38.63
CA LYS A 370 -4.29 15.05 -39.39
C LYS A 370 -3.75 15.97 -40.52
N MET A 371 -2.70 16.74 -40.24
CA MET A 371 -2.01 17.56 -41.24
C MET A 371 -1.37 16.70 -42.33
N SER A 372 -0.73 15.58 -41.96
CA SER A 372 -0.14 14.66 -42.95
C SER A 372 -1.20 14.03 -43.88
N SER A 373 -2.47 14.05 -43.44
CA SER A 373 -3.64 13.59 -44.20
C SER A 373 -4.34 14.73 -44.97
N GLY A 374 -3.76 15.95 -44.98
CA GLY A 374 -4.25 17.10 -45.78
C GLY A 374 -5.12 18.10 -45.02
N THR A 375 -5.30 17.96 -43.70
CA THR A 375 -6.02 18.94 -42.87
C THR A 375 -5.16 20.19 -42.67
N THR A 376 -5.74 21.39 -42.70
CA THR A 376 -5.01 22.63 -42.41
C THR A 376 -4.46 22.61 -40.96
N GLN A 377 -3.34 23.30 -40.70
CA GLN A 377 -2.75 23.35 -39.36
C GLN A 377 -3.77 23.79 -38.29
N LYS A 378 -4.49 24.88 -38.57
CA LYS A 378 -5.50 25.41 -37.63
C LYS A 378 -6.58 24.41 -37.34
N ASP A 379 -7.15 23.75 -38.34
CA ASP A 379 -8.23 22.80 -38.18
C ASP A 379 -7.73 21.50 -37.52
N ALA A 380 -6.51 21.05 -37.86
CA ALA A 380 -5.89 19.87 -37.26
C ALA A 380 -5.68 20.05 -35.74
N ILE A 381 -5.12 21.20 -35.33
CA ILE A 381 -4.94 21.55 -33.92
C ILE A 381 -6.29 21.63 -33.22
N GLN A 382 -7.27 22.30 -33.83
CA GLN A 382 -8.62 22.41 -33.25
C GLN A 382 -9.26 21.02 -33.05
N GLN A 383 -9.26 20.17 -34.09
CA GLN A 383 -9.82 18.82 -34.01
C GLN A 383 -9.11 17.94 -32.97
N ALA A 384 -7.78 18.01 -32.90
CA ALA A 384 -7.01 17.23 -31.94
C ALA A 384 -7.28 17.67 -30.49
N THR A 385 -7.38 18.98 -30.25
CA THR A 385 -7.70 19.51 -28.91
C THR A 385 -9.15 19.30 -28.53
N ASP A 386 -10.10 19.47 -29.46
CA ASP A 386 -11.53 19.29 -29.20
C ASP A 386 -11.87 17.85 -28.82
N ALA A 387 -11.17 16.87 -29.40
CA ALA A 387 -11.34 15.45 -29.04
C ALA A 387 -11.16 15.21 -27.53
N VAL A 388 -10.32 16.01 -26.88
CA VAL A 388 -10.09 15.97 -25.43
C VAL A 388 -10.97 16.98 -24.71
N MET A 389 -10.88 18.26 -25.08
CA MET A 389 -11.48 19.36 -24.32
C MET A 389 -13.00 19.35 -24.27
N THR A 390 -13.69 18.78 -25.28
CA THR A 390 -15.15 18.64 -25.27
C THR A 390 -15.67 17.68 -24.21
N LYS A 391 -14.81 16.86 -23.63
CA LYS A 391 -15.17 15.93 -22.57
C LYS A 391 -15.08 16.55 -21.17
N PHE A 392 -14.48 17.74 -21.05
CA PHE A 392 -14.38 18.46 -19.79
C PHE A 392 -15.57 19.41 -19.61
N LYS A 393 -15.98 19.54 -18.36
CA LYS A 393 -17.02 20.48 -17.92
C LYS A 393 -16.39 21.56 -17.06
N PHE A 394 -16.91 22.77 -17.18
CA PHE A 394 -16.50 23.91 -16.39
C PHE A 394 -17.47 24.09 -15.21
N ALA A 395 -16.97 24.08 -13.99
CA ALA A 395 -17.74 24.44 -12.81
C ALA A 395 -17.53 25.93 -12.51
N GLY A 396 -18.59 26.71 -12.65
CA GLY A 396 -18.66 28.18 -12.65
C GLY A 396 -17.68 28.97 -11.78
N GLY A 397 -17.26 30.12 -12.28
CA GLY A 397 -16.36 31.09 -11.64
C GLY A 397 -14.97 31.12 -12.28
N GLU A 398 -14.35 32.31 -12.26
CA GLU A 398 -12.95 32.49 -12.64
C GLU A 398 -12.07 32.26 -11.40
N SER A 399 -11.03 31.44 -11.50
CA SER A 399 -10.03 31.31 -10.43
C SER A 399 -9.12 32.54 -10.41
N MET A 400 -8.50 32.87 -9.25
CA MET A 400 -7.50 33.93 -9.14
C MET A 400 -6.33 33.77 -10.12
N LEU A 401 -6.09 32.58 -10.62
CA LEU A 401 -5.07 32.26 -11.63
C LEU A 401 -5.56 32.49 -13.07
N GLY A 402 -6.74 33.07 -13.27
CA GLY A 402 -7.28 33.43 -14.58
C GLY A 402 -7.79 32.25 -15.41
N GLY A 403 -8.00 31.08 -14.78
CA GLY A 403 -8.60 29.90 -15.42
C GLY A 403 -10.04 29.70 -14.99
N LYS A 404 -10.88 29.14 -15.87
CA LYS A 404 -12.19 28.62 -15.48
C LYS A 404 -12.01 27.30 -14.76
N ASN A 405 -12.80 27.08 -13.71
CA ASN A 405 -12.83 25.79 -13.02
C ASN A 405 -13.17 24.68 -14.00
N THR A 406 -12.31 23.69 -14.09
CA THR A 406 -12.45 22.61 -15.04
C THR A 406 -12.49 21.27 -14.29
N TYR A 407 -13.55 20.54 -14.48
CA TYR A 407 -13.63 19.16 -14.03
C TYR A 407 -14.06 18.26 -15.20
N PHE A 408 -13.76 17.00 -15.04
CA PHE A 408 -13.93 15.98 -16.05
C PHE A 408 -14.90 14.90 -15.54
N ILE A 409 -15.83 14.46 -16.37
CA ILE A 409 -16.74 13.36 -16.06
C ILE A 409 -16.33 12.15 -16.87
N PRO A 410 -15.78 11.08 -16.24
CA PRO A 410 -15.39 9.85 -16.94
C PRO A 410 -16.57 9.22 -17.71
N LYS A 411 -16.27 8.58 -18.85
CA LYS A 411 -17.28 7.93 -19.71
C LYS A 411 -18.11 6.88 -18.97
N ARG A 412 -17.52 6.16 -17.99
CA ARG A 412 -18.23 5.17 -17.18
C ARG A 412 -19.46 5.75 -16.47
N TYR A 413 -19.41 7.03 -16.09
CA TYR A 413 -20.54 7.76 -15.51
C TYR A 413 -21.47 8.32 -16.58
N ASN A 414 -20.95 8.66 -17.77
CA ASN A 414 -21.73 9.09 -18.92
C ASN A 414 -22.57 7.96 -19.54
N ASN A 415 -22.09 6.71 -19.52
CA ASN A 415 -22.78 5.57 -20.11
C ASN A 415 -24.01 5.09 -19.32
N LYS A 416 -24.16 5.49 -18.06
CA LYS A 416 -25.41 5.27 -17.28
C LYS A 416 -26.52 6.25 -17.66
N ASN A 417 -26.55 6.74 -18.91
CA ASN A 417 -27.54 7.68 -19.40
C ASN A 417 -27.61 9.01 -18.62
N LEU A 418 -26.49 9.55 -18.21
CA LEU A 418 -26.43 10.95 -17.83
C LEU A 418 -26.81 11.77 -19.08
N SER A 419 -28.10 12.02 -19.22
CA SER A 419 -28.62 12.95 -20.23
C SER A 419 -27.93 14.30 -20.02
N ALA A 420 -27.93 15.15 -21.06
CA ALA A 420 -27.46 16.53 -20.91
C ALA A 420 -28.11 17.20 -19.68
N GLY A 421 -29.33 16.81 -19.31
CA GLY A 421 -30.03 17.27 -18.13
C GLY A 421 -29.42 16.82 -16.80
N GLN A 422 -28.81 15.61 -16.71
CA GLN A 422 -28.14 15.14 -15.48
C GLN A 422 -26.78 15.78 -15.33
N MET A 423 -26.05 16.03 -16.43
CA MET A 423 -24.81 16.82 -16.38
C MET A 423 -25.07 18.25 -15.92
N ASN A 424 -26.15 18.86 -16.36
CA ASN A 424 -26.59 20.16 -15.87
C ASN A 424 -27.00 20.10 -14.38
N LEU A 425 -27.51 18.96 -13.91
CA LEU A 425 -27.87 18.78 -12.51
C LEU A 425 -26.60 18.73 -11.60
N ILE A 426 -25.52 18.07 -12.03
CA ILE A 426 -24.24 18.07 -11.31
C ILE A 426 -23.68 19.50 -11.24
N GLU A 427 -23.72 20.21 -12.35
CA GLU A 427 -23.27 21.60 -12.45
C GLU A 427 -24.12 22.53 -11.57
N ALA A 428 -25.45 22.35 -11.58
CA ALA A 428 -26.38 23.09 -10.72
C ALA A 428 -26.17 22.79 -9.24
N LYS A 429 -25.89 21.51 -8.86
CA LYS A 429 -25.57 21.13 -7.49
C LYS A 429 -24.22 21.71 -7.03
N ALA A 430 -23.18 21.63 -7.87
CA ALA A 430 -21.89 22.22 -7.58
C ALA A 430 -22.00 23.74 -7.34
N THR A 431 -22.77 24.44 -8.19
CA THR A 431 -23.05 25.88 -8.05
C THR A 431 -23.84 26.14 -6.77
N ALA A 432 -24.89 25.37 -6.50
CA ALA A 432 -25.76 25.55 -5.33
C ALA A 432 -24.96 25.32 -4.01
N ILE A 433 -24.07 24.35 -3.98
CA ILE A 433 -23.19 24.13 -2.82
C ILE A 433 -22.30 25.36 -2.60
N LYS A 434 -21.64 25.84 -3.65
CA LYS A 434 -20.78 27.03 -3.54
C LYS A 434 -21.56 28.28 -3.12
N GLU A 435 -22.68 28.55 -3.76
CA GLU A 435 -23.40 29.81 -3.57
C GLU A 435 -24.31 29.82 -2.34
N ASN A 436 -24.92 28.71 -1.99
CA ASN A 436 -25.92 28.64 -0.92
C ASN A 436 -25.38 28.06 0.37
N HIS A 437 -24.54 27.01 0.30
CA HIS A 437 -24.04 26.36 1.51
C HIS A 437 -22.78 27.03 2.05
N LEU A 438 -21.84 27.48 1.20
CA LEU A 438 -20.65 28.19 1.69
C LEU A 438 -20.96 29.59 2.23
N LYS A 439 -22.08 30.21 1.84
CA LYS A 439 -22.52 31.49 2.42
C LYS A 439 -22.88 31.39 3.90
N ASP A 440 -23.40 30.22 4.31
CA ASP A 440 -23.84 29.97 5.68
C ASP A 440 -22.70 29.48 6.59
N PHE A 441 -21.49 29.25 6.04
CA PHE A 441 -20.31 28.93 6.84
C PHE A 441 -19.83 30.13 7.62
N ASN A 442 -19.73 29.93 8.92
CA ASN A 442 -19.26 30.98 9.82
C ASN A 442 -17.79 30.79 10.25
N MET A 443 -17.19 29.60 10.10
CA MET A 443 -15.83 29.36 10.57
C MET A 443 -15.14 28.22 9.82
N PHE A 444 -13.85 28.40 9.51
CA PHE A 444 -12.90 27.31 9.28
C PHE A 444 -12.17 27.03 10.60
N SER A 445 -11.81 25.77 10.84
CA SER A 445 -10.98 25.43 12.00
C SER A 445 -9.57 25.08 11.48
N PHE A 446 -8.69 26.07 11.52
CA PHE A 446 -7.27 25.88 11.36
C PHE A 446 -6.61 26.05 12.73
N GLN A 447 -5.72 25.16 13.11
CA GLN A 447 -4.88 25.32 14.29
C GLN A 447 -3.43 25.34 13.84
N SER A 448 -2.77 26.48 14.01
CA SER A 448 -1.34 26.60 13.74
C SER A 448 -0.54 26.00 14.89
N GLU A 449 0.52 25.28 14.59
CA GLU A 449 1.52 24.90 15.59
C GLU A 449 2.39 26.09 16.03
N ASN A 450 2.30 27.23 15.33
CA ASN A 450 3.04 28.44 15.65
C ASN A 450 2.18 29.39 16.52
N PRO A 451 2.53 29.64 17.80
CA PRO A 451 1.75 30.47 18.71
C PRO A 451 1.71 31.97 18.33
N ASP A 452 2.54 32.43 17.39
CA ASP A 452 2.56 33.81 16.90
C ASP A 452 1.53 34.04 15.76
N ILE A 453 0.82 33.03 15.35
CA ILE A 453 -0.19 33.10 14.29
C ILE A 453 -1.58 33.12 14.92
N ASP A 454 -2.39 34.13 14.57
CA ASP A 454 -3.80 34.19 14.97
C ASP A 454 -4.63 33.24 14.11
N ASP A 455 -4.99 32.11 14.70
CA ASP A 455 -5.81 31.07 14.03
C ASP A 455 -7.14 31.64 13.53
N GLN A 456 -7.71 32.64 14.18
CA GLN A 456 -8.96 33.27 13.80
C GLN A 456 -8.81 34.11 12.53
N GLU A 457 -7.74 34.88 12.42
CA GLU A 457 -7.44 35.71 11.25
C GLU A 457 -7.25 34.83 10.00
N ILE A 458 -6.50 33.72 10.14
CA ILE A 458 -6.32 32.76 9.05
C ILE A 458 -7.65 32.11 8.67
N ASN A 459 -8.45 31.70 9.64
CA ASN A 459 -9.75 31.07 9.38
C ASN A 459 -10.70 32.03 8.64
N ASP A 460 -10.73 33.30 9.02
CA ASP A 460 -11.56 34.32 8.37
C ASP A 460 -11.09 34.57 6.93
N GLU A 461 -9.79 34.65 6.69
CA GLU A 461 -9.25 34.82 5.34
C GLU A 461 -9.52 33.59 4.47
N MET A 462 -9.34 32.37 4.99
CA MET A 462 -9.66 31.14 4.26
C MET A 462 -11.14 31.01 3.92
N LEU A 463 -12.02 31.49 4.79
CA LEU A 463 -13.44 31.53 4.51
C LEU A 463 -13.76 32.48 3.34
N ILE A 464 -13.12 33.65 3.32
CA ILE A 464 -13.25 34.60 2.20
C ILE A 464 -12.72 33.97 0.92
N GLN A 465 -11.53 33.37 0.97
CA GLN A 465 -10.91 32.71 -0.18
C GLN A 465 -11.79 31.55 -0.71
N ALA A 466 -12.40 30.74 0.16
CA ALA A 466 -13.31 29.68 -0.24
C ALA A 466 -14.55 30.21 -0.96
N LYS A 467 -15.15 31.29 -0.43
CA LYS A 467 -16.35 31.91 -1.00
C LYS A 467 -16.09 32.56 -2.35
N GLU A 468 -14.98 33.28 -2.48
CA GLU A 468 -14.65 34.06 -3.67
C GLU A 468 -13.93 33.21 -4.74
N ASN A 469 -12.94 32.43 -4.33
CA ASN A 469 -11.99 31.79 -5.24
C ASN A 469 -12.05 30.26 -5.25
N GLY A 470 -12.88 29.65 -4.38
CA GLY A 470 -13.01 28.21 -4.32
C GLY A 470 -13.42 27.57 -5.66
N VAL A 471 -12.84 26.44 -5.96
CA VAL A 471 -12.97 25.74 -7.25
C VAL A 471 -13.37 24.28 -7.04
N TRP A 472 -14.07 23.71 -8.00
CA TRP A 472 -14.31 22.28 -8.07
C TRP A 472 -13.27 21.63 -8.96
N VAL A 473 -12.61 20.57 -8.46
CA VAL A 473 -11.65 19.77 -9.20
C VAL A 473 -12.00 18.28 -9.07
N ASN A 474 -11.58 17.45 -10.01
CA ASN A 474 -11.80 16.02 -9.89
C ASN A 474 -11.11 15.46 -8.65
N ASN A 475 -11.77 14.53 -7.95
CA ASN A 475 -11.09 13.74 -6.94
C ASN A 475 -10.06 12.78 -7.58
N SER A 476 -9.16 12.23 -6.76
CA SER A 476 -8.02 11.45 -7.24
C SER A 476 -8.40 10.16 -7.99
N ASP A 477 -9.59 9.63 -7.75
CA ASP A 477 -10.10 8.41 -8.37
C ASP A 477 -11.06 8.67 -9.54
N GLY A 478 -11.38 9.95 -9.83
CA GLY A 478 -12.27 10.35 -10.91
C GLY A 478 -13.74 9.98 -10.67
N SER A 479 -14.13 9.60 -9.45
CA SER A 479 -15.53 9.26 -9.11
C SER A 479 -16.42 10.47 -8.84
N GLY A 480 -15.82 11.64 -8.69
CA GLY A 480 -16.53 12.86 -8.36
C GLY A 480 -15.68 14.10 -8.50
N ILE A 481 -16.17 15.18 -7.92
CA ILE A 481 -15.45 16.44 -7.77
C ILE A 481 -15.38 16.83 -6.31
N VAL A 482 -14.27 17.44 -5.91
CA VAL A 482 -14.02 17.96 -4.57
C VAL A 482 -13.86 19.47 -4.63
N PHE A 483 -14.22 20.14 -3.55
CA PHE A 483 -14.07 21.56 -3.44
C PHE A 483 -12.71 21.92 -2.86
N ALA A 484 -12.01 22.85 -3.50
CA ALA A 484 -10.68 23.27 -3.14
C ALA A 484 -10.51 24.79 -3.18
N ILE A 485 -9.59 25.32 -2.41
CA ILE A 485 -9.21 26.73 -2.39
C ILE A 485 -7.85 26.88 -3.08
N PRO A 486 -7.76 27.58 -4.21
CA PRO A 486 -6.50 27.79 -4.90
C PRO A 486 -5.66 28.87 -4.19
N PHE A 487 -4.35 28.63 -4.06
CA PHE A 487 -3.38 29.60 -3.61
C PHE A 487 -2.61 30.25 -4.76
N PRO A 488 -2.00 31.43 -4.54
CA PRO A 488 -1.24 32.14 -5.58
C PRO A 488 -0.06 31.38 -6.15
N ASP A 489 0.52 30.44 -5.39
CA ASP A 489 1.61 29.56 -5.81
C ASP A 489 1.14 28.39 -6.70
N GLY A 490 -0.19 28.25 -6.90
CA GLY A 490 -0.82 27.20 -7.67
C GLY A 490 -1.13 25.93 -6.88
N SER A 491 -0.88 25.92 -5.57
CA SER A 491 -1.36 24.85 -4.70
C SER A 491 -2.86 24.98 -4.45
N LEU A 492 -3.50 23.87 -4.03
CA LEU A 492 -4.92 23.82 -3.70
C LEU A 492 -5.07 23.28 -2.27
N ALA A 493 -5.85 23.94 -1.42
CA ALA A 493 -6.27 23.37 -0.16
C ALA A 493 -7.62 22.68 -0.32
N LEU A 494 -7.71 21.43 0.08
CA LEU A 494 -8.98 20.70 0.08
C LEU A 494 -9.83 21.12 1.28
N VAL A 495 -11.14 21.18 1.06
CA VAL A 495 -12.09 21.54 2.11
C VAL A 495 -12.65 20.27 2.73
N GLU A 496 -12.40 20.06 4.00
CA GLU A 496 -12.83 18.90 4.79
C GLU A 496 -13.69 19.33 5.98
N ASN A 497 -14.57 18.44 6.45
CA ASN A 497 -15.26 18.65 7.71
C ASN A 497 -14.42 18.18 8.91
N GLN A 498 -14.94 18.38 10.14
CA GLN A 498 -14.26 17.92 11.38
C GLN A 498 -13.96 16.42 11.45
N LYS A 499 -14.66 15.62 10.64
CA LYS A 499 -14.45 14.17 10.57
C LYS A 499 -13.42 13.78 9.50
N GLY A 500 -12.84 14.76 8.79
CA GLY A 500 -11.95 14.51 7.66
C GLY A 500 -12.67 14.13 6.37
N GLU A 501 -14.00 14.31 6.30
CA GLU A 501 -14.75 14.04 5.07
C GLU A 501 -14.63 15.24 4.13
N LEU A 502 -14.17 14.99 2.90
CA LEU A 502 -14.02 16.02 1.87
C LEU A 502 -15.38 16.60 1.46
N LEU A 503 -15.41 17.90 1.21
CA LEU A 503 -16.55 18.52 0.54
C LEU A 503 -16.56 18.07 -0.92
N GLN A 504 -17.28 17.00 -1.21
CA GLN A 504 -17.29 16.34 -2.53
C GLN A 504 -18.70 16.15 -3.06
N LEU A 505 -18.78 16.01 -4.37
CA LEU A 505 -19.99 15.66 -5.12
C LEU A 505 -19.68 14.44 -5.99
N ASN A 506 -20.36 13.33 -5.72
CA ASN A 506 -20.18 12.09 -6.45
C ASN A 506 -20.93 12.08 -7.78
N PHE A 507 -20.33 11.51 -8.82
CA PHE A 507 -20.96 11.42 -10.14
C PHE A 507 -22.05 10.34 -10.22
N ASP A 508 -21.95 9.28 -9.40
CA ASP A 508 -22.86 8.14 -9.47
C ASP A 508 -24.29 8.49 -9.08
N ASP A 509 -24.47 9.08 -7.95
CA ASP A 509 -25.78 9.34 -7.32
C ASP A 509 -26.01 10.83 -7.03
N GLY A 510 -25.00 11.67 -7.28
CA GLY A 510 -25.01 13.09 -6.93
C GLY A 510 -25.12 13.32 -5.43
N SER A 511 -24.72 12.32 -4.62
CA SER A 511 -24.56 12.50 -3.19
C SER A 511 -23.45 13.52 -2.91
N HIS A 512 -23.61 14.28 -1.85
CA HIS A 512 -22.63 15.25 -1.42
C HIS A 512 -22.68 15.39 0.09
N VAL A 513 -21.54 15.67 0.68
CA VAL A 513 -21.49 16.10 2.08
C VAL A 513 -22.05 17.52 2.10
N VAL A 514 -23.23 17.70 2.67
CA VAL A 514 -23.80 19.03 2.86
C VAL A 514 -23.13 19.64 4.08
N PRO A 515 -22.41 20.75 3.90
CA PRO A 515 -21.93 21.48 5.04
C PRO A 515 -23.15 22.04 5.80
N THR A 516 -23.28 21.70 7.06
CA THR A 516 -24.26 22.32 7.97
C THR A 516 -23.57 23.41 8.78
N THR A 517 -24.34 24.34 9.34
CA THR A 517 -23.84 25.43 10.20
C THR A 517 -23.04 24.94 11.41
N ASP A 518 -23.13 23.65 11.75
CA ASP A 518 -22.40 23.00 12.84
C ASP A 518 -21.04 22.41 12.39
N PHE A 519 -20.67 22.53 11.11
CA PHE A 519 -19.41 22.02 10.57
C PHE A 519 -18.30 23.04 10.69
N LEU A 520 -17.31 22.71 11.50
CA LEU A 520 -15.96 23.29 11.40
C LEU A 520 -15.25 22.60 10.24
N ILE A 521 -14.73 23.36 9.30
CA ILE A 521 -13.97 22.79 8.16
C ILE A 521 -12.49 22.80 8.52
N ASN A 522 -11.88 21.64 8.56
CA ASN A 522 -10.44 21.49 8.70
C ASN A 522 -9.78 21.69 7.34
N LEU A 523 -8.81 22.58 7.30
CA LEU A 523 -7.94 22.80 6.15
C LEU A 523 -6.69 21.93 6.30
N LYS A 524 -6.55 20.92 5.44
CA LYS A 524 -5.24 20.28 5.21
C LYS A 524 -4.52 21.07 4.12
N ILE A 525 -3.58 21.89 4.51
CA ILE A 525 -2.65 22.55 3.59
C ILE A 525 -1.58 21.53 3.24
N TYR A 526 -1.58 21.04 2.02
CA TYR A 526 -0.48 20.24 1.49
C TYR A 526 0.68 21.20 1.15
N ASP A 527 1.65 21.30 2.04
CA ASP A 527 2.87 22.06 1.82
C ASP A 527 3.74 21.33 0.80
N THR A 528 3.69 21.80 -0.44
CA THR A 528 4.48 21.26 -1.55
C THR A 528 5.99 21.35 -1.32
N ASN A 529 6.46 22.21 -0.40
CA ASN A 529 7.87 22.36 -0.08
C ASN A 529 8.39 21.29 0.90
N LYS A 530 7.51 20.58 1.62
CA LYS A 530 7.91 19.48 2.52
C LYS A 530 7.98 18.12 1.83
N ILE A 531 7.48 18.00 0.60
CA ILE A 531 7.54 16.74 -0.16
C ILE A 531 8.93 16.50 -0.78
N GLU A 532 9.75 17.55 -0.96
CA GLU A 532 11.12 17.43 -1.49
C GLU A 532 12.15 16.89 -0.46
N ASP A 533 11.84 16.92 0.84
CA ASP A 533 12.74 16.42 1.89
C ASP A 533 12.57 14.90 2.19
N ILE A 534 11.72 14.18 1.44
CA ILE A 534 11.50 12.73 1.59
C ILE A 534 12.06 11.95 0.38
N THR A 535 13.11 12.43 -0.24
CA THR A 535 13.88 11.60 -1.18
C THR A 535 15.21 11.19 -0.53
N PRO A 536 15.52 9.87 -0.50
CA PRO A 536 16.74 9.35 0.11
C PRO A 536 18.00 9.75 -0.65
#